data_0c374228695f7d6d9755d674f7d6ba50
#
_entry.id   0c374228695f7d6d9755d674f7d6ba50
#
_cell.length_a   1.000
_cell.length_b   1.000
_cell.length_c   1.000
_cell.angle_alpha   90.00
_cell.angle_beta   90.00
_cell.angle_gamma   90.00
#
_symmetry.space_group_name_H-M   'P 1'
#
loop_
_entity.id
_entity.type
_entity.pdbx_description
1 polymer ?
#
loop_
_entity_poly.entity_id
_entity_poly.type
_entity_poly.pdbx_seq_one_letter_code
_entity_poly.pdbx_strand_id
1 'polypeptide(L)'
;AGLVARYWMEAIAGIPCHAEVASEFRYRKHAVTRDTLFVTISQSGETADTLAALRQAKRLGYTYSLGICNVPESSLTRESDLVFMTRAGPEIGVASTKAFTTQLVALMLLVIALARHRGLAAETEKKLVWHLESLPGKLNLVLELNEQVKRLSEQIAPKHHTLYLGRGVMYPIALEGALKLKEISYIHAEAYPAGELKHGPLALVDEDMPVIAVAPNNELLEKLKSNLEEVRARGGRLYVFADLTAGMQGSAGTEVLNIAAVDDLIAPIIYTVPLQLLAYHVAVLKGADVDQPRNLAKSVTVE
;
A
#
# COMPACT_ATOMS: atom_id res chain seq x y z
N ALA A 1 -2.86 -1.79 -3.43
CA ALA A 1 -2.06 -1.84 -4.66
C ALA A 1 -2.68 -1.01 -5.79
N GLY A 2 -3.95 -1.21 -6.15
CA GLY A 2 -4.62 -0.50 -7.26
C GLY A 2 -4.59 1.04 -7.14
N LEU A 3 -4.74 1.58 -5.93
CA LEU A 3 -4.62 3.03 -5.70
C LEU A 3 -3.22 3.57 -6.00
N VAL A 4 -2.16 2.80 -5.72
CA VAL A 4 -0.78 3.15 -6.10
C VAL A 4 -0.65 3.13 -7.62
N ALA A 5 -1.16 2.07 -8.26
CA ALA A 5 -1.12 1.95 -9.72
C ALA A 5 -1.81 3.10 -10.45
N ARG A 6 -2.87 3.66 -9.89
CA ARG A 6 -3.53 4.86 -10.44
C ARG A 6 -2.55 6.02 -10.56
N TYR A 7 -1.78 6.32 -9.51
CA TYR A 7 -0.76 7.39 -9.56
C TYR A 7 0.30 7.10 -10.63
N TRP A 8 0.81 5.88 -10.68
CA TRP A 8 1.84 5.51 -11.66
C TRP A 8 1.30 5.51 -13.09
N MET A 9 0.09 5.01 -13.31
CA MET A 9 -0.53 4.95 -14.65
C MET A 9 -0.71 6.35 -15.24
N GLU A 10 -1.22 7.28 -14.44
CA GLU A 10 -1.42 8.66 -14.87
C GLU A 10 -0.10 9.41 -15.05
N ALA A 11 0.83 9.29 -14.09
CA ALA A 11 2.08 10.03 -14.13
C ALA A 11 3.10 9.52 -15.17
N ILE A 12 3.18 8.19 -15.37
CA ILE A 12 4.21 7.57 -16.22
C ILE A 12 3.66 7.26 -17.61
N ALA A 13 2.46 6.68 -17.69
CA ALA A 13 1.87 6.25 -18.96
C ALA A 13 0.92 7.29 -19.59
N GLY A 14 0.53 8.33 -18.84
CA GLY A 14 -0.46 9.30 -19.32
C GLY A 14 -1.82 8.67 -19.62
N ILE A 15 -2.18 7.60 -18.91
CA ILE A 15 -3.43 6.86 -19.10
C ILE A 15 -4.34 7.13 -17.89
N PRO A 16 -5.56 7.66 -18.09
CA PRO A 16 -6.54 7.79 -17.01
C PRO A 16 -6.79 6.44 -16.34
N CYS A 17 -6.75 6.40 -15.02
CA CYS A 17 -6.90 5.18 -14.25
C CYS A 17 -7.82 5.37 -13.04
N HIS A 18 -8.77 4.47 -12.88
CA HIS A 18 -9.66 4.40 -11.72
C HIS A 18 -9.38 3.14 -10.92
N ALA A 19 -9.36 3.26 -9.60
CA ALA A 19 -9.26 2.12 -8.70
C ALA A 19 -10.46 2.11 -7.76
N GLU A 20 -11.09 0.95 -7.64
CA GLU A 20 -12.33 0.79 -6.90
C GLU A 20 -12.35 -0.57 -6.19
N VAL A 21 -13.04 -0.68 -5.07
CA VAL A 21 -13.23 -1.94 -4.38
C VAL A 21 -14.28 -2.80 -5.10
N ALA A 22 -13.99 -4.09 -5.23
CA ALA A 22 -14.82 -4.99 -6.03
C ALA A 22 -16.26 -5.14 -5.52
N SER A 23 -16.45 -5.11 -4.19
CA SER A 23 -17.78 -5.16 -3.57
C SER A 23 -18.70 -4.02 -3.99
N GLU A 24 -18.14 -2.82 -4.19
CA GLU A 24 -18.91 -1.66 -4.63
C GLU A 24 -19.07 -1.61 -6.16
N PHE A 25 -18.01 -2.00 -6.88
CA PHE A 25 -18.04 -2.07 -8.34
C PHE A 25 -19.20 -2.91 -8.85
N ARG A 26 -19.43 -4.08 -8.27
CA ARG A 26 -20.40 -5.07 -8.78
C ARG A 26 -21.86 -4.59 -8.74
N TYR A 27 -22.19 -3.57 -7.94
CA TYR A 27 -23.58 -3.15 -7.73
C TYR A 27 -23.95 -1.78 -8.33
N ARG A 28 -22.96 -0.91 -8.53
CA ARG A 28 -23.27 0.40 -9.09
C ARG A 28 -23.44 0.40 -10.62
N LYS A 29 -24.10 1.42 -11.17
CA LYS A 29 -24.13 1.66 -12.61
C LYS A 29 -22.83 2.30 -13.07
N HIS A 30 -22.26 1.80 -14.16
CA HIS A 30 -21.01 2.28 -14.74
C HIS A 30 -21.23 2.99 -16.07
N ALA A 31 -20.49 4.07 -16.29
CA ALA A 31 -20.26 4.63 -17.62
C ALA A 31 -18.95 4.03 -18.14
N VAL A 32 -19.06 3.07 -19.06
CA VAL A 32 -17.91 2.40 -19.65
C VAL A 32 -17.46 3.19 -20.87
N THR A 33 -16.18 3.60 -20.88
CA THR A 33 -15.56 4.20 -22.06
C THR A 33 -15.01 3.10 -22.96
N ARG A 34 -14.98 3.36 -24.28
CA ARG A 34 -14.40 2.43 -25.24
C ARG A 34 -12.91 2.20 -24.92
N ASP A 35 -12.41 1.03 -25.29
CA ASP A 35 -11.01 0.65 -25.15
C ASP A 35 -10.47 0.69 -23.71
N THR A 36 -11.36 0.41 -22.75
CA THR A 36 -11.00 0.33 -21.34
C THR A 36 -10.57 -1.09 -20.97
N LEU A 37 -9.35 -1.22 -20.43
CA LEU A 37 -8.86 -2.46 -19.81
C LEU A 37 -9.39 -2.56 -18.38
N PHE A 38 -10.03 -3.67 -18.05
CA PHE A 38 -10.45 -4.00 -16.69
C PHE A 38 -9.37 -4.84 -15.99
N VAL A 39 -8.79 -4.33 -14.90
CA VAL A 39 -7.74 -5.04 -14.16
C VAL A 39 -8.27 -5.50 -12.82
N THR A 40 -8.20 -6.78 -12.54
CA THR A 40 -8.48 -7.37 -11.23
C THR A 40 -7.19 -7.73 -10.51
N ILE A 41 -7.13 -7.47 -9.21
CA ILE A 41 -5.96 -7.75 -8.38
C ILE A 41 -6.42 -8.64 -7.23
N SER A 42 -5.85 -9.84 -7.13
CA SER A 42 -6.18 -10.79 -6.07
C SER A 42 -4.96 -11.63 -5.69
N GLN A 43 -4.81 -11.96 -4.41
CA GLN A 43 -3.79 -12.92 -3.98
C GLN A 43 -4.24 -14.34 -4.30
N SER A 44 -5.45 -14.75 -3.87
CA SER A 44 -5.97 -16.11 -4.02
C SER A 44 -6.60 -16.38 -5.38
N GLY A 45 -7.13 -15.35 -6.04
CA GLY A 45 -7.93 -15.48 -7.24
C GLY A 45 -9.31 -16.12 -7.04
N GLU A 46 -9.75 -16.28 -5.77
CA GLU A 46 -11.02 -16.91 -5.40
C GLU A 46 -11.95 -15.98 -4.61
N THR A 47 -11.59 -14.69 -4.47
CA THR A 47 -12.43 -13.72 -3.75
C THR A 47 -13.75 -13.49 -4.49
N ALA A 48 -14.88 -13.78 -3.83
CA ALA A 48 -16.21 -13.75 -4.44
C ALA A 48 -16.54 -12.42 -5.12
N ASP A 49 -16.29 -11.29 -4.43
CA ASP A 49 -16.53 -9.96 -4.98
C ASP A 49 -15.67 -9.65 -6.20
N THR A 50 -14.39 -10.06 -6.19
CA THR A 50 -13.48 -9.82 -7.32
C THR A 50 -13.94 -10.59 -8.57
N LEU A 51 -14.36 -11.85 -8.40
CA LEU A 51 -14.91 -12.67 -9.48
C LEU A 51 -16.24 -12.09 -10.00
N ALA A 52 -17.10 -11.66 -9.10
CA ALA A 52 -18.36 -11.03 -9.50
C ALA A 52 -18.14 -9.71 -10.23
N ALA A 53 -17.18 -8.89 -9.79
CA ALA A 53 -16.80 -7.65 -10.48
C ALA A 53 -16.24 -7.93 -11.89
N LEU A 54 -15.39 -8.95 -12.06
CA LEU A 54 -14.89 -9.37 -13.37
C LEU A 54 -16.04 -9.77 -14.31
N ARG A 55 -16.95 -10.62 -13.83
CA ARG A 55 -18.11 -11.05 -14.62
C ARG A 55 -19.03 -9.87 -14.97
N GLN A 56 -19.22 -8.95 -14.04
CA GLN A 56 -20.00 -7.73 -14.28
C GLN A 56 -19.32 -6.81 -15.31
N ALA A 57 -17.99 -6.64 -15.25
CA ALA A 57 -17.26 -5.87 -16.24
C ALA A 57 -17.43 -6.42 -17.66
N LYS A 58 -17.36 -7.75 -17.82
CA LYS A 58 -17.62 -8.41 -19.11
C LYS A 58 -19.04 -8.14 -19.62
N ARG A 59 -20.07 -8.19 -18.76
CA ARG A 59 -21.46 -7.86 -19.14
C ARG A 59 -21.63 -6.39 -19.53
N LEU A 60 -20.87 -5.48 -18.91
CA LEU A 60 -20.91 -4.06 -19.20
C LEU A 60 -20.16 -3.66 -20.48
N GLY A 61 -19.43 -4.60 -21.10
CA GLY A 61 -18.74 -4.39 -22.37
C GLY A 61 -17.34 -3.79 -22.22
N TYR A 62 -16.66 -4.00 -21.09
CA TYR A 62 -15.22 -3.75 -21.02
C TYR A 62 -14.51 -4.66 -22.06
N THR A 63 -13.61 -4.07 -22.84
CA THR A 63 -13.04 -4.74 -24.03
C THR A 63 -12.20 -5.94 -23.66
N TYR A 64 -11.34 -5.79 -22.64
CA TYR A 64 -10.44 -6.84 -22.15
C TYR A 64 -10.33 -6.81 -20.64
N SER A 65 -10.04 -7.98 -20.06
CA SER A 65 -9.74 -8.14 -18.65
C SER A 65 -8.34 -8.69 -18.42
N LEU A 66 -7.64 -8.15 -17.43
CA LEU A 66 -6.35 -8.64 -16.94
C LEU A 66 -6.48 -9.04 -15.47
N GLY A 67 -6.19 -10.30 -15.16
CA GLY A 67 -6.07 -10.77 -13.79
C GLY A 67 -4.61 -10.71 -13.30
N ILE A 68 -4.33 -9.92 -12.25
CA ILE A 68 -3.06 -9.98 -11.51
C ILE A 68 -3.28 -10.88 -10.31
N CYS A 69 -2.66 -12.07 -10.31
CA CYS A 69 -2.95 -13.11 -9.34
C CYS A 69 -1.68 -13.84 -8.88
N ASN A 70 -1.69 -14.40 -7.67
CA ASN A 70 -0.58 -15.20 -7.16
C ASN A 70 -0.82 -16.70 -7.28
N VAL A 71 -2.07 -17.16 -7.23
CA VAL A 71 -2.40 -18.59 -7.27
C VAL A 71 -2.71 -19.00 -8.70
N PRO A 72 -1.92 -19.93 -9.27
CA PRO A 72 -2.21 -20.47 -10.59
C PRO A 72 -3.51 -21.29 -10.57
N GLU A 73 -4.14 -21.45 -11.74
CA GLU A 73 -5.37 -22.25 -11.94
C GLU A 73 -6.57 -21.82 -11.09
N SER A 74 -6.49 -20.61 -10.47
CA SER A 74 -7.62 -20.04 -9.75
C SER A 74 -8.76 -19.63 -10.67
N SER A 75 -9.96 -19.44 -10.11
CA SER A 75 -11.12 -18.98 -10.89
C SER A 75 -10.84 -17.67 -11.62
N LEU A 76 -10.14 -16.73 -10.98
CA LEU A 76 -9.77 -15.46 -11.59
C LEU A 76 -8.87 -15.66 -12.81
N THR A 77 -7.88 -16.55 -12.73
CA THR A 77 -6.95 -16.81 -13.84
C THR A 77 -7.65 -17.49 -15.00
N ARG A 78 -8.62 -18.35 -14.73
CA ARG A 78 -9.40 -19.03 -15.79
C ARG A 78 -10.42 -18.10 -16.46
N GLU A 79 -10.95 -17.13 -15.73
CA GLU A 79 -12.00 -16.24 -16.23
C GLU A 79 -11.47 -14.95 -16.86
N SER A 80 -10.21 -14.57 -16.61
CA SER A 80 -9.59 -13.37 -17.19
C SER A 80 -9.11 -13.63 -18.62
N ASP A 81 -9.19 -12.62 -19.50
CA ASP A 81 -8.68 -12.75 -20.88
C ASP A 81 -7.15 -12.77 -20.93
N LEU A 82 -6.52 -12.02 -20.02
CA LEU A 82 -5.09 -11.96 -19.81
C LEU A 82 -4.77 -12.23 -18.34
N VAL A 83 -3.63 -12.83 -18.07
CA VAL A 83 -3.19 -13.13 -16.70
C VAL A 83 -1.74 -12.73 -16.50
N PHE A 84 -1.49 -12.05 -15.39
CA PHE A 84 -0.15 -11.77 -14.88
C PHE A 84 0.04 -12.43 -13.51
N MET A 85 0.92 -13.43 -13.45
CA MET A 85 1.22 -14.15 -12.21
C MET A 85 2.31 -13.43 -11.41
N THR A 86 2.02 -13.07 -10.15
CA THR A 86 2.99 -12.38 -9.27
C THR A 86 4.11 -13.28 -8.78
N ARG A 87 3.88 -14.60 -8.77
CA ARG A 87 4.85 -15.64 -8.38
C ARG A 87 5.49 -15.40 -6.99
N ALA A 88 4.73 -14.85 -6.04
CA ALA A 88 5.21 -14.64 -4.67
C ALA A 88 5.40 -15.95 -3.86
N GLY A 89 5.05 -17.09 -4.46
CA GLY A 89 5.00 -18.37 -3.75
C GLY A 89 3.83 -18.44 -2.75
N PRO A 90 3.71 -19.53 -1.98
CA PRO A 90 2.68 -19.66 -0.96
C PRO A 90 2.81 -18.58 0.10
N GLU A 91 1.69 -17.95 0.46
CA GLU A 91 1.57 -16.99 1.54
C GLU A 91 0.66 -17.57 2.62
N ILE A 92 1.27 -17.95 3.75
CA ILE A 92 0.60 -18.72 4.83
C ILE A 92 -0.28 -17.80 5.65
N GLY A 93 0.25 -16.66 6.10
CA GLY A 93 -0.48 -15.71 6.93
C GLY A 93 -1.73 -15.17 6.24
N VAL A 94 -2.81 -15.00 6.99
CA VAL A 94 -4.07 -14.44 6.49
C VAL A 94 -3.85 -13.02 5.97
N ALA A 95 -3.15 -12.16 6.72
CA ALA A 95 -2.78 -10.83 6.30
C ALA A 95 -1.72 -10.89 5.20
N SER A 96 -2.03 -10.36 4.03
CA SER A 96 -1.10 -10.35 2.89
C SER A 96 0.06 -9.39 3.12
N THR A 97 1.29 -9.85 2.87
CA THR A 97 2.53 -9.05 2.95
C THR A 97 3.31 -9.10 1.64
N LYS A 98 4.03 -10.18 1.37
CA LYS A 98 4.78 -10.34 0.11
C LYS A 98 3.87 -10.33 -1.12
N ALA A 99 2.63 -10.81 -1.01
CA ALA A 99 1.68 -10.73 -2.12
C ALA A 99 1.37 -9.27 -2.49
N PHE A 100 1.22 -8.38 -1.52
CA PHE A 100 1.02 -6.95 -1.77
C PHE A 100 2.23 -6.31 -2.47
N THR A 101 3.44 -6.54 -1.97
CA THR A 101 4.66 -5.98 -2.59
C THR A 101 4.89 -6.50 -4.00
N THR A 102 4.66 -7.79 -4.25
CA THR A 102 4.74 -8.35 -5.60
C THR A 102 3.64 -7.87 -6.53
N GLN A 103 2.43 -7.56 -6.02
CA GLN A 103 1.39 -6.88 -6.79
C GLN A 103 1.83 -5.47 -7.20
N LEU A 104 2.49 -4.71 -6.33
CA LEU A 104 3.06 -3.40 -6.70
C LEU A 104 4.09 -3.53 -7.82
N VAL A 105 4.98 -4.52 -7.75
CA VAL A 105 5.96 -4.80 -8.83
C VAL A 105 5.24 -5.16 -10.13
N ALA A 106 4.25 -6.05 -10.08
CA ALA A 106 3.47 -6.45 -11.25
C ALA A 106 2.76 -5.25 -11.91
N LEU A 107 2.19 -4.37 -11.09
CA LEU A 107 1.53 -3.15 -11.55
C LEU A 107 2.53 -2.15 -12.15
N MET A 108 3.72 -1.99 -11.59
CA MET A 108 4.76 -1.14 -12.18
C MET A 108 5.21 -1.71 -13.53
N LEU A 109 5.38 -3.03 -13.66
CA LEU A 109 5.69 -3.67 -14.94
C LEU A 109 4.58 -3.44 -15.98
N LEU A 110 3.32 -3.52 -15.57
CA LEU A 110 2.18 -3.18 -16.44
C LEU A 110 2.23 -1.72 -16.88
N VAL A 111 2.50 -0.79 -15.95
CA VAL A 111 2.64 0.64 -16.26
C VAL A 111 3.74 0.88 -17.28
N ILE A 112 4.92 0.28 -17.10
CA ILE A 112 6.06 0.41 -18.04
C ILE A 112 5.66 -0.13 -19.43
N ALA A 113 5.03 -1.32 -19.47
CA ALA A 113 4.60 -1.92 -20.73
C ALA A 113 3.62 -1.03 -21.50
N LEU A 114 2.62 -0.46 -20.81
CA LEU A 114 1.65 0.45 -21.43
C LEU A 114 2.28 1.79 -21.80
N ALA A 115 3.17 2.34 -20.98
CA ALA A 115 3.87 3.60 -21.24
C ALA A 115 4.77 3.50 -22.49
N ARG A 116 5.41 2.35 -22.73
CA ARG A 116 6.18 2.10 -23.97
C ARG A 116 5.31 2.29 -25.21
N HIS A 117 4.09 1.74 -25.21
CA HIS A 117 3.15 1.90 -26.32
C HIS A 117 2.64 3.35 -26.46
N ARG A 118 2.81 4.17 -25.43
CA ARG A 118 2.45 5.59 -25.41
C ARG A 118 3.64 6.52 -25.67
N GLY A 119 4.81 5.98 -26.02
CA GLY A 119 6.00 6.76 -26.37
C GLY A 119 6.88 7.12 -25.16
N LEU A 120 6.91 6.29 -24.12
CA LEU A 120 7.85 6.48 -23.01
C LEU A 120 9.29 6.56 -23.55
N ALA A 121 10.02 7.59 -23.12
CA ALA A 121 11.41 7.77 -23.52
C ALA A 121 12.28 6.58 -23.04
N ALA A 122 13.16 6.08 -23.92
CA ALA A 122 14.00 4.91 -23.63
C ALA A 122 14.85 5.09 -22.35
N GLU A 123 15.34 6.29 -22.07
CA GLU A 123 16.11 6.56 -20.84
C GLU A 123 15.24 6.48 -19.58
N THR A 124 13.98 6.91 -19.67
CA THR A 124 13.04 6.75 -18.54
C THR A 124 12.70 5.29 -18.30
N GLU A 125 12.45 4.51 -19.36
CA GLU A 125 12.23 3.07 -19.26
C GLU A 125 13.44 2.38 -18.61
N LYS A 126 14.65 2.66 -19.09
CA LYS A 126 15.89 2.11 -18.55
C LYS A 126 16.06 2.44 -17.06
N LYS A 127 15.74 3.66 -16.65
CA LYS A 127 15.75 4.07 -15.24
C LYS A 127 14.76 3.25 -14.41
N LEU A 128 13.52 3.09 -14.89
CA LEU A 128 12.48 2.31 -14.22
C LEU A 128 12.89 0.84 -14.05
N VAL A 129 13.40 0.22 -15.12
CA VAL A 129 13.90 -1.16 -15.09
C VAL A 129 15.04 -1.30 -14.09
N TRP A 130 16.01 -0.39 -14.11
CA TRP A 130 17.12 -0.40 -13.15
C TRP A 130 16.63 -0.30 -11.69
N HIS A 131 15.62 0.53 -11.41
CA HIS A 131 15.03 0.61 -10.07
C HIS A 131 14.39 -0.72 -9.66
N LEU A 132 13.68 -1.40 -10.57
CA LEU A 132 13.08 -2.70 -10.29
C LEU A 132 14.15 -3.78 -10.06
N GLU A 133 15.19 -3.81 -10.86
CA GLU A 133 16.33 -4.74 -10.68
C GLU A 133 17.08 -4.50 -9.36
N SER A 134 17.13 -3.27 -8.89
CA SER A 134 17.78 -2.90 -7.61
C SER A 134 16.91 -3.19 -6.37
N LEU A 135 15.62 -3.51 -6.53
CA LEU A 135 14.70 -3.72 -5.41
C LEU A 135 15.17 -4.76 -4.39
N PRO A 136 15.69 -5.95 -4.77
CA PRO A 136 16.11 -6.94 -3.77
C PRO A 136 17.17 -6.39 -2.81
N GLY A 137 18.18 -5.68 -3.32
CA GLY A 137 19.20 -5.05 -2.49
C GLY A 137 18.65 -3.97 -1.57
N LYS A 138 17.74 -3.13 -2.08
CA LYS A 138 17.10 -2.07 -1.29
C LYS A 138 16.16 -2.63 -0.22
N LEU A 139 15.45 -3.71 -0.51
CA LEU A 139 14.59 -4.40 0.47
C LEU A 139 15.43 -5.01 1.60
N ASN A 140 16.61 -5.59 1.30
CA ASN A 140 17.51 -6.08 2.32
C ASN A 140 17.94 -4.95 3.29
N LEU A 141 18.29 -3.76 2.77
CA LEU A 141 18.62 -2.62 3.63
C LEU A 141 17.44 -2.19 4.52
N VAL A 142 16.21 -2.27 4.02
CA VAL A 142 15.02 -1.97 4.84
C VAL A 142 14.80 -3.02 5.93
N LEU A 143 15.08 -4.29 5.64
CA LEU A 143 14.97 -5.38 6.62
C LEU A 143 16.00 -5.25 7.75
N GLU A 144 17.15 -4.59 7.53
CA GLU A 144 18.10 -4.26 8.59
C GLU A 144 17.53 -3.31 9.66
N LEU A 145 16.45 -2.60 9.34
CA LEU A 145 15.74 -1.74 10.30
C LEU A 145 14.88 -2.55 11.31
N ASN A 146 14.81 -3.87 11.17
CA ASN A 146 13.96 -4.74 11.98
C ASN A 146 14.03 -4.45 13.49
N GLU A 147 15.24 -4.36 14.08
CA GLU A 147 15.40 -4.09 15.50
C GLU A 147 14.99 -2.66 15.91
N GLN A 148 15.11 -1.71 15.00
CA GLN A 148 14.63 -0.34 15.25
C GLN A 148 13.10 -0.28 15.24
N VAL A 149 12.47 -0.94 14.26
CA VAL A 149 11.01 -1.06 14.17
C VAL A 149 10.45 -1.81 15.39
N LYS A 150 11.14 -2.87 15.85
CA LYS A 150 10.75 -3.61 17.06
C LYS A 150 10.73 -2.73 18.29
N ARG A 151 11.77 -1.92 18.54
CA ARG A 151 11.80 -0.96 19.65
C ARG A 151 10.69 0.08 19.56
N LEU A 152 10.41 0.57 18.35
CA LEU A 152 9.32 1.52 18.11
C LEU A 152 7.95 0.90 18.41
N SER A 153 7.78 -0.38 18.06
CA SER A 153 6.53 -1.11 18.29
C SER A 153 6.16 -1.27 19.77
N GLU A 154 7.15 -1.25 20.68
CA GLU A 154 6.92 -1.32 22.13
C GLU A 154 6.10 -0.13 22.65
N GLN A 155 6.22 1.03 22.00
CA GLN A 155 5.45 2.23 22.37
C GLN A 155 4.02 2.24 21.79
N ILE A 156 3.82 1.51 20.70
CA ILE A 156 2.52 1.44 19.99
C ILE A 156 1.67 0.28 20.52
N ALA A 157 2.29 -0.83 20.90
CA ALA A 157 1.59 -2.04 21.35
C ALA A 157 0.58 -1.82 22.50
N PRO A 158 0.82 -0.95 23.51
CA PRO A 158 -0.15 -0.69 24.58
C PRO A 158 -1.31 0.21 24.16
N LYS A 159 -1.27 0.80 22.97
CA LYS A 159 -2.31 1.73 22.50
C LYS A 159 -3.49 1.01 21.86
N HIS A 160 -4.64 1.70 21.82
CA HIS A 160 -5.87 1.15 21.25
C HIS A 160 -6.21 1.71 19.87
N HIS A 161 -5.70 2.90 19.57
CA HIS A 161 -5.97 3.64 18.33
C HIS A 161 -4.68 4.13 17.72
N THR A 162 -4.66 4.32 16.41
CA THR A 162 -3.49 4.83 15.67
C THR A 162 -3.96 5.51 14.39
N LEU A 163 -3.39 6.66 14.08
CA LEU A 163 -3.56 7.31 12.79
C LEU A 163 -2.33 7.09 11.90
N TYR A 164 -2.57 6.85 10.63
CA TYR A 164 -1.54 6.76 9.60
C TYR A 164 -1.68 7.93 8.63
N LEU A 165 -0.56 8.55 8.27
CA LEU A 165 -0.55 9.72 7.40
C LEU A 165 0.36 9.49 6.19
N GLY A 166 -0.15 9.82 5.02
CA GLY A 166 0.61 9.86 3.78
C GLY A 166 0.16 11.01 2.89
N ARG A 167 1.00 11.37 1.91
CA ARG A 167 0.66 12.35 0.88
C ARG A 167 0.88 11.73 -0.49
N GLY A 168 0.06 12.13 -1.48
CA GLY A 168 0.17 11.60 -2.85
C GLY A 168 0.13 10.08 -2.86
N VAL A 169 1.06 9.45 -3.57
CA VAL A 169 1.19 8.00 -3.69
C VAL A 169 1.49 7.28 -2.37
N MET A 170 1.94 8.01 -1.32
CA MET A 170 2.16 7.43 0.01
C MET A 170 0.88 7.32 0.85
N TYR A 171 -0.21 7.97 0.47
CA TYR A 171 -1.50 7.75 1.14
C TYR A 171 -1.98 6.29 1.01
N PRO A 172 -2.01 5.67 -0.17
CA PRO A 172 -2.26 4.23 -0.27
C PRO A 172 -1.32 3.34 0.56
N ILE A 173 -0.08 3.74 0.78
CA ILE A 173 0.86 2.98 1.62
C ILE A 173 0.52 3.15 3.10
N ALA A 174 0.11 4.35 3.52
CA ALA A 174 -0.43 4.56 4.86
C ALA A 174 -1.70 3.72 5.11
N LEU A 175 -2.61 3.60 4.11
CA LEU A 175 -3.78 2.71 4.17
C LEU A 175 -3.37 1.24 4.37
N GLU A 176 -2.36 0.77 3.64
CA GLU A 176 -1.84 -0.60 3.78
C GLU A 176 -1.22 -0.82 5.17
N GLY A 177 -0.42 0.12 5.68
CA GLY A 177 0.14 0.04 7.02
C GLY A 177 -0.93 -0.02 8.10
N ALA A 178 -1.95 0.84 8.02
CA ALA A 178 -3.10 0.84 8.93
C ALA A 178 -3.89 -0.48 8.85
N LEU A 179 -4.08 -1.01 7.63
CA LEU A 179 -4.74 -2.29 7.41
C LEU A 179 -3.95 -3.44 8.08
N LYS A 180 -2.65 -3.53 7.85
CA LYS A 180 -1.82 -4.60 8.46
C LYS A 180 -1.85 -4.52 9.98
N LEU A 181 -1.75 -3.32 10.55
CA LEU A 181 -1.80 -3.17 12.00
C LEU A 181 -3.14 -3.64 12.58
N LYS A 182 -4.27 -3.22 12.00
CA LYS A 182 -5.59 -3.63 12.52
C LYS A 182 -5.86 -5.13 12.34
N GLU A 183 -5.43 -5.72 11.23
CA GLU A 183 -5.68 -7.13 10.94
C GLU A 183 -5.05 -8.07 11.98
N ILE A 184 -3.81 -7.82 12.39
CA ILE A 184 -3.05 -8.76 13.20
C ILE A 184 -2.85 -8.33 14.65
N SER A 185 -2.96 -7.03 14.98
CA SER A 185 -2.79 -6.51 16.35
C SER A 185 -4.10 -6.12 17.03
N TYR A 186 -5.19 -6.00 16.26
CA TYR A 186 -6.50 -5.55 16.72
C TYR A 186 -6.53 -4.10 17.24
N ILE A 187 -5.50 -3.32 16.99
CA ILE A 187 -5.50 -1.87 17.21
C ILE A 187 -6.38 -1.23 16.13
N HIS A 188 -7.28 -0.33 16.54
CA HIS A 188 -8.05 0.45 15.57
C HIS A 188 -7.12 1.44 14.87
N ALA A 189 -6.81 1.17 13.61
CA ALA A 189 -5.90 1.95 12.80
C ALA A 189 -6.60 2.49 11.55
N GLU A 190 -6.48 3.78 11.31
CA GLU A 190 -7.03 4.46 10.14
C GLU A 190 -5.95 5.27 9.44
N ALA A 191 -6.12 5.48 8.13
CA ALA A 191 -5.20 6.28 7.36
C ALA A 191 -5.91 7.43 6.65
N TYR A 192 -5.25 8.59 6.65
CA TYR A 192 -5.75 9.80 6.00
C TYR A 192 -4.67 10.44 5.12
N PRO A 193 -5.07 11.10 4.02
CA PRO A 193 -4.18 12.07 3.40
C PRO A 193 -3.84 13.14 4.43
N ALA A 194 -2.57 13.40 4.71
CA ALA A 194 -2.20 14.32 5.78
C ALA A 194 -2.79 15.74 5.61
N GLY A 195 -3.09 16.14 4.37
CA GLY A 195 -3.77 17.40 4.08
C GLY A 195 -5.21 17.47 4.60
N GLU A 196 -5.85 16.33 4.86
CA GLU A 196 -7.23 16.23 5.33
C GLU A 196 -7.37 16.23 6.87
N LEU A 197 -6.25 16.31 7.60
CA LEU A 197 -6.25 16.30 9.07
C LEU A 197 -7.22 17.34 9.67
N LYS A 198 -7.24 18.56 9.10
CA LYS A 198 -8.07 19.66 9.60
C LYS A 198 -9.58 19.44 9.39
N HIS A 199 -9.95 18.49 8.56
CA HIS A 199 -11.34 18.19 8.22
C HIS A 199 -11.94 17.08 9.10
N GLY A 200 -11.41 16.90 10.31
CA GLY A 200 -11.94 15.98 11.33
C GLY A 200 -10.89 15.20 12.10
N PRO A 201 -9.98 14.45 11.43
CA PRO A 201 -9.05 13.55 12.13
C PRO A 201 -8.18 14.21 13.21
N LEU A 202 -7.87 15.49 13.04
CA LEU A 202 -7.06 16.25 14.01
C LEU A 202 -7.75 16.40 15.39
N ALA A 203 -9.07 16.26 15.45
CA ALA A 203 -9.82 16.27 16.71
C ALA A 203 -9.55 15.02 17.57
N LEU A 204 -9.04 13.94 16.96
CA LEU A 204 -8.71 12.69 17.65
C LEU A 204 -7.29 12.68 18.23
N VAL A 205 -6.48 13.69 17.89
CA VAL A 205 -5.06 13.72 18.25
C VAL A 205 -4.88 14.18 19.69
N ASP A 206 -4.29 13.30 20.48
CA ASP A 206 -3.85 13.53 21.84
C ASP A 206 -2.55 12.74 22.13
N GLU A 207 -2.11 12.68 23.37
CA GLU A 207 -0.89 11.97 23.79
C GLU A 207 -1.02 10.43 23.73
N ASP A 208 -2.25 9.92 23.68
CA ASP A 208 -2.54 8.49 23.62
C ASP A 208 -2.79 7.98 22.19
N MET A 209 -2.87 8.88 21.23
CA MET A 209 -3.03 8.54 19.81
C MET A 209 -1.68 8.58 19.08
N PRO A 210 -0.98 7.46 18.85
CA PRO A 210 0.17 7.43 17.95
C PRO A 210 -0.21 7.85 16.54
N VAL A 211 0.61 8.71 15.95
CA VAL A 211 0.46 9.13 14.55
C VAL A 211 1.68 8.65 13.76
N ILE A 212 1.46 7.74 12.85
CA ILE A 212 2.50 7.14 12.00
C ILE A 212 2.48 7.86 10.66
N ALA A 213 3.62 8.38 10.22
CA ALA A 213 3.74 9.12 8.97
C ALA A 213 4.75 8.50 8.03
N VAL A 214 4.43 8.50 6.72
CA VAL A 214 5.31 8.04 5.65
C VAL A 214 5.84 9.26 4.89
N ALA A 215 7.14 9.52 5.02
CA ALA A 215 7.79 10.76 4.62
C ALA A 215 8.97 10.56 3.64
N PRO A 216 8.72 10.17 2.37
CA PRO A 216 9.76 10.19 1.35
C PRO A 216 10.24 11.63 1.10
N ASN A 217 11.47 11.78 0.61
CA ASN A 217 12.00 13.10 0.24
C ASN A 217 11.55 13.47 -1.18
N ASN A 218 10.35 14.03 -1.29
CA ASN A 218 9.76 14.44 -2.55
C ASN A 218 9.10 15.83 -2.45
N GLU A 219 8.48 16.27 -3.52
CA GLU A 219 7.81 17.58 -3.62
C GLU A 219 6.73 17.86 -2.55
N LEU A 220 6.18 16.81 -1.93
CA LEU A 220 5.15 16.93 -0.91
C LEU A 220 5.71 16.90 0.53
N LEU A 221 7.02 16.69 0.70
CA LEU A 221 7.65 16.55 2.01
C LEU A 221 7.41 17.76 2.91
N GLU A 222 7.64 18.97 2.40
CA GLU A 222 7.46 20.20 3.21
C GLU A 222 6.00 20.41 3.63
N LYS A 223 5.04 20.01 2.77
CA LYS A 223 3.62 20.03 3.11
C LYS A 223 3.29 18.99 4.19
N LEU A 224 3.91 17.81 4.12
CA LEU A 224 3.76 16.77 5.14
C LEU A 224 4.35 17.27 6.47
N LYS A 225 5.57 17.81 6.48
CA LYS A 225 6.19 18.38 7.69
C LYS A 225 5.27 19.39 8.38
N SER A 226 4.66 20.30 7.60
CA SER A 226 3.68 21.27 8.15
C SER A 226 2.48 20.57 8.80
N ASN A 227 1.96 19.50 8.21
CA ASN A 227 0.87 18.73 8.81
C ASN A 227 1.31 18.02 10.11
N LEU A 228 2.54 17.51 10.18
CA LEU A 228 3.09 16.86 11.36
C LEU A 228 3.29 17.87 12.52
N GLU A 229 3.67 19.11 12.23
CA GLU A 229 3.72 20.17 13.23
C GLU A 229 2.34 20.46 13.85
N GLU A 230 1.27 20.36 13.09
CA GLU A 230 -0.09 20.51 13.61
C GLU A 230 -0.48 19.39 14.59
N VAL A 231 -0.04 18.16 14.33
CA VAL A 231 -0.18 17.02 15.24
C VAL A 231 0.61 17.26 16.52
N ARG A 232 1.88 17.65 16.38
CA ARG A 232 2.79 17.93 17.50
C ARG A 232 2.25 19.04 18.42
N ALA A 233 1.75 20.12 17.84
CA ALA A 233 1.18 21.25 18.57
C ALA A 233 -0.03 20.87 19.45
N ARG A 234 -0.61 19.69 19.24
CA ARG A 234 -1.75 19.17 20.04
C ARG A 234 -1.35 18.02 20.97
N GLY A 235 -0.04 17.85 21.19
CA GLY A 235 0.49 16.80 22.05
C GLY A 235 0.55 15.41 21.43
N GLY A 236 0.21 15.27 20.13
CA GLY A 236 0.26 13.98 19.42
C GLY A 236 1.68 13.45 19.31
N ARG A 237 1.85 12.14 19.49
CA ARG A 237 3.13 11.44 19.34
C ARG A 237 3.33 11.00 17.91
N LEU A 238 4.44 11.42 17.30
CA LEU A 238 4.78 11.14 15.91
C LEU A 238 5.80 10.02 15.80
N TYR A 239 5.54 9.10 14.88
CA TYR A 239 6.43 8.02 14.44
C TYR A 239 6.62 8.14 12.93
N VAL A 240 7.74 8.70 12.51
CA VAL A 240 7.95 9.09 11.12
C VAL A 240 8.92 8.15 10.43
N PHE A 241 8.45 7.44 9.44
CA PHE A 241 9.26 6.67 8.50
C PHE A 241 9.74 7.62 7.40
N ALA A 242 10.94 8.15 7.57
CA ALA A 242 11.45 9.23 6.73
C ALA A 242 12.62 8.79 5.84
N ASP A 243 12.70 9.37 4.65
CA ASP A 243 13.92 9.28 3.85
C ASP A 243 15.09 9.90 4.61
N LEU A 244 16.24 9.23 4.59
CA LEU A 244 17.46 9.69 5.27
C LEU A 244 17.86 11.12 4.84
N THR A 245 17.53 11.51 3.61
CA THR A 245 17.82 12.83 3.06
C THR A 245 16.72 13.87 3.31
N ALA A 246 15.61 13.48 3.97
CA ALA A 246 14.49 14.37 4.30
C ALA A 246 14.84 15.44 5.35
N GLY A 247 16.01 15.32 6.00
CA GLY A 247 16.45 16.25 7.03
C GLY A 247 15.56 16.27 8.28
N MET A 248 14.81 15.17 8.52
CA MET A 248 13.98 15.03 9.71
C MET A 248 14.78 14.43 10.86
N GLN A 249 14.58 14.96 12.05
CA GLN A 249 15.25 14.48 13.27
C GLN A 249 14.25 14.20 14.37
N GLY A 250 14.56 13.23 15.22
CA GLY A 250 13.79 12.96 16.42
C GLY A 250 13.83 14.13 17.40
N SER A 251 12.76 14.32 18.12
CA SER A 251 12.62 15.33 19.19
C SER A 251 11.64 14.82 20.25
N ALA A 252 11.40 15.62 21.29
CA ALA A 252 10.38 15.25 22.27
C ALA A 252 9.02 15.01 21.59
N GLY A 253 8.46 13.80 21.75
CA GLY A 253 7.20 13.38 21.12
C GLY A 253 7.30 13.02 19.64
N THR A 254 8.50 13.01 19.03
CA THR A 254 8.70 12.63 17.65
C THR A 254 9.87 11.64 17.52
N GLU A 255 9.58 10.44 17.07
CA GLU A 255 10.57 9.44 16.67
C GLU A 255 10.68 9.36 15.16
N VAL A 256 11.91 9.33 14.66
CA VAL A 256 12.19 9.24 13.21
C VAL A 256 12.98 7.98 12.95
N LEU A 257 12.42 7.13 12.09
CA LEU A 257 13.09 5.97 11.54
C LEU A 257 13.54 6.30 10.13
N ASN A 258 14.87 6.37 9.95
CA ASN A 258 15.46 6.73 8.69
C ASN A 258 15.54 5.54 7.72
N ILE A 259 14.92 5.68 6.57
CA ILE A 259 14.96 4.74 5.46
C ILE A 259 16.01 5.23 4.46
N ALA A 260 16.81 4.33 3.91
CA ALA A 260 17.76 4.69 2.87
C ALA A 260 17.07 5.40 1.70
N ALA A 261 17.73 6.41 1.16
CA ALA A 261 17.16 7.21 0.06
C ALA A 261 16.78 6.36 -1.15
N VAL A 262 15.57 6.53 -1.61
CA VAL A 262 15.03 5.81 -2.77
C VAL A 262 14.31 6.77 -3.71
N ASP A 263 14.29 6.41 -4.98
CA ASP A 263 13.52 7.15 -5.98
C ASP A 263 12.01 7.01 -5.71
N ASP A 264 11.26 8.09 -5.90
CA ASP A 264 9.81 8.15 -5.67
C ASP A 264 9.03 7.06 -6.43
N LEU A 265 9.54 6.61 -7.57
CA LEU A 265 8.89 5.59 -8.39
C LEU A 265 8.77 4.25 -7.68
N ILE A 266 9.76 3.89 -6.85
CA ILE A 266 9.76 2.62 -6.10
C ILE A 266 9.52 2.82 -4.60
N ALA A 267 9.46 4.06 -4.14
CA ALA A 267 9.21 4.38 -2.74
C ALA A 267 7.96 3.65 -2.17
N PRO A 268 6.81 3.54 -2.88
CA PRO A 268 5.67 2.79 -2.40
C PRO A 268 5.98 1.34 -2.02
N ILE A 269 6.86 0.67 -2.76
CA ILE A 269 7.25 -0.72 -2.49
C ILE A 269 8.14 -0.78 -1.24
N ILE A 270 9.11 0.11 -1.15
CA ILE A 270 10.11 0.15 -0.07
C ILE A 270 9.46 0.53 1.26
N TYR A 271 8.64 1.58 1.29
CA TYR A 271 8.01 2.06 2.53
C TYR A 271 6.92 1.14 3.07
N THR A 272 6.38 0.24 2.26
CA THR A 272 5.42 -0.77 2.72
C THR A 272 6.06 -1.73 3.74
N VAL A 273 7.31 -2.15 3.51
CA VAL A 273 7.96 -3.20 4.31
C VAL A 273 8.13 -2.81 5.78
N PRO A 274 8.67 -1.63 6.16
CA PRO A 274 8.80 -1.27 7.57
C PRO A 274 7.45 -1.10 8.28
N LEU A 275 6.37 -0.74 7.56
CA LEU A 275 5.02 -0.72 8.13
C LEU A 275 4.47 -2.13 8.38
N GLN A 276 4.80 -3.10 7.51
CA GLN A 276 4.48 -4.50 7.74
C GLN A 276 5.26 -5.07 8.93
N LEU A 277 6.55 -4.75 9.06
CA LEU A 277 7.36 -5.11 10.23
C LEU A 277 6.80 -4.51 11.52
N LEU A 278 6.35 -3.25 11.48
CA LEU A 278 5.71 -2.60 12.63
C LEU A 278 4.46 -3.37 13.08
N ALA A 279 3.57 -3.67 12.15
CA ALA A 279 2.36 -4.43 12.44
C ALA A 279 2.69 -5.81 13.04
N TYR A 280 3.68 -6.51 12.47
CA TYR A 280 4.16 -7.80 12.95
C TYR A 280 4.67 -7.72 14.39
N HIS A 281 5.58 -6.81 14.70
CA HIS A 281 6.14 -6.68 16.05
C HIS A 281 5.09 -6.25 17.09
N VAL A 282 4.20 -5.35 16.73
CA VAL A 282 3.08 -4.96 17.61
C VAL A 282 2.18 -6.18 17.91
N ALA A 283 1.86 -6.98 16.90
CA ALA A 283 1.04 -8.19 17.09
C ALA A 283 1.73 -9.22 17.99
N VAL A 284 3.03 -9.46 17.78
CA VAL A 284 3.84 -10.36 18.63
C VAL A 284 3.87 -9.87 20.08
N LEU A 285 4.09 -8.58 20.33
CA LEU A 285 4.07 -7.99 21.66
C LEU A 285 2.72 -8.12 22.37
N LYS A 286 1.63 -8.10 21.60
CA LYS A 286 0.26 -8.31 22.11
C LYS A 286 -0.11 -9.78 22.27
N GLY A 287 0.77 -10.73 21.91
CA GLY A 287 0.50 -12.17 21.97
C GLY A 287 -0.53 -12.64 20.94
N ALA A 288 -0.74 -11.88 19.86
CA ALA A 288 -1.66 -12.24 18.79
C ALA A 288 -1.02 -13.26 17.84
N ASP A 289 -1.82 -14.15 17.27
CA ASP A 289 -1.40 -15.02 16.18
C ASP A 289 -1.30 -14.21 14.89
N VAL A 290 -0.08 -14.03 14.38
CA VAL A 290 0.21 -13.21 13.20
C VAL A 290 -0.21 -13.89 11.90
N ASP A 291 -0.27 -15.22 11.89
CA ASP A 291 -0.64 -16.01 10.72
C ASP A 291 -2.15 -16.29 10.65
N GLN A 292 -2.80 -16.46 11.80
CA GLN A 292 -4.24 -16.78 11.90
C GLN A 292 -4.96 -15.80 12.84
N PRO A 293 -5.06 -14.51 12.46
CA PRO A 293 -5.76 -13.54 13.27
C PRO A 293 -7.25 -13.89 13.38
N ARG A 294 -7.83 -13.61 14.56
CA ARG A 294 -9.25 -13.89 14.82
C ARG A 294 -10.18 -13.22 13.81
N ASN A 295 -11.29 -13.85 13.50
CA ASN A 295 -12.39 -13.33 12.67
C ASN A 295 -12.02 -13.02 11.21
N LEU A 296 -10.84 -13.42 10.76
CA LEU A 296 -10.40 -13.24 9.37
C LEU A 296 -10.14 -14.59 8.72
N ALA A 297 -10.28 -14.64 7.41
CA ALA A 297 -9.95 -15.80 6.58
C ALA A 297 -9.01 -15.39 5.44
N LYS A 298 -8.15 -16.32 5.00
CA LYS A 298 -7.20 -16.09 3.92
C LYS A 298 -7.87 -15.67 2.60
N SER A 299 -9.06 -16.18 2.34
CA SER A 299 -9.87 -15.87 1.17
C SER A 299 -11.34 -15.84 1.54
N VAL A 300 -12.05 -14.80 1.11
CA VAL A 300 -13.49 -14.65 1.28
C VAL A 300 -14.17 -15.19 0.01
N THR A 301 -14.60 -16.44 0.06
CA THR A 301 -15.18 -17.17 -1.08
C THR A 301 -16.71 -17.15 -1.13
N VAL A 302 -17.32 -16.60 -0.09
CA VAL A 302 -18.76 -16.41 0.05
C VAL A 302 -19.08 -14.96 0.35
N GLU A 303 -20.31 -14.57 0.04
CA GLU A 303 -20.87 -13.24 0.32
C GLU A 303 -21.54 -13.21 1.69
#